data_10e3cbca5dfc6c4343e53edb3f99c793
#
_entry.id   10e3cbca5dfc6c4343e53edb3f99c793
#
_cell.length_a   1.000
_cell.length_b   1.000
_cell.length_c   1.000
_cell.angle_alpha   90.00
_cell.angle_beta   90.00
_cell.angle_gamma   90.00
#
_symmetry.space_group_name_H-M   'P 1'
#
loop_
_entity.id
_entity.type
_entity.pdbx_description
1 polymer ?
#
loop_
_entity_poly.entity_id
_entity_poly.type
_entity_poly.pdbx_seq_one_letter_code
_entity_poly.pdbx_strand_id
1 'polypeptide(L)'
;MQAYLILANGRVFRGVSVGCPGTTIGEVVFATGMVGFEETLTDPSYYGQIITQTYPLIGNYGMNSEDVESTKIWARGYIVREACKTPSNFRSEETLDAFLKKNGIIGIEGIDTRSLTRTLRESGVMNGAITTEFDPDAEPENKAALLPEIAAYAVVDAVKTVTCREAVTYEPTAAGAWGDTPLHVALLDLGCKNNIVRCLQKRGCRVTVLPGTTTAAELAALNPDGLMLSNGPGDPAENVEIIANIREMLSTGIPTFGICLGHQLTALAAGAKTCKLKYGHRGANQPVTSPAKQRTFITSQNHGYAVMADTLPESVGRMSYFNANDGTCEGVDYFKWNCFTVQFHPEANGGPKDTEFLFDQFVSRMLAAKGVINNA
;
A
#
# COMPACT_ATOMS: atom_id res chain seq x y z
N MET A 1 5.15 17.84 -25.35
CA MET A 1 6.27 18.49 -24.67
C MET A 1 7.29 17.41 -24.34
N GLN A 2 8.60 17.67 -24.48
CA GLN A 2 9.63 16.71 -24.06
C GLN A 2 9.63 16.59 -22.54
N ALA A 3 9.95 15.42 -22.03
CA ALA A 3 10.12 15.13 -20.63
C ALA A 3 11.34 14.22 -20.42
N TYR A 4 11.97 14.32 -19.28
CA TYR A 4 13.18 13.60 -18.94
C TYR A 4 13.05 12.98 -17.55
N LEU A 5 13.40 11.71 -17.42
CA LEU A 5 13.62 11.07 -16.12
C LEU A 5 15.13 11.03 -15.86
N ILE A 6 15.56 11.66 -14.76
CA ILE A 6 16.94 11.69 -14.30
C ILE A 6 17.02 10.85 -13.02
N LEU A 7 17.82 9.79 -13.01
CA LEU A 7 18.04 8.95 -11.83
C LEU A 7 19.21 9.48 -10.99
N ALA A 8 19.24 9.14 -9.70
CA ALA A 8 20.32 9.53 -8.78
C ALA A 8 21.72 9.12 -9.24
N ASN A 9 21.85 8.06 -10.05
CA ASN A 9 23.11 7.63 -10.65
C ASN A 9 23.50 8.43 -11.92
N GLY A 10 22.75 9.50 -12.25
CA GLY A 10 22.99 10.37 -13.40
C GLY A 10 22.44 9.87 -14.74
N ARG A 11 21.86 8.64 -14.77
CA ARG A 11 21.25 8.11 -15.99
C ARG A 11 19.99 8.89 -16.37
N VAL A 12 19.82 9.16 -17.66
CA VAL A 12 18.70 9.91 -18.22
C VAL A 12 17.89 9.03 -19.16
N PHE A 13 16.57 9.12 -19.05
CA PHE A 13 15.62 8.57 -20.04
C PHE A 13 14.83 9.72 -20.65
N ARG A 14 14.72 9.74 -21.96
CA ARG A 14 13.98 10.74 -22.72
C ARG A 14 12.63 10.21 -23.15
N GLY A 15 11.60 11.03 -22.98
CA GLY A 15 10.24 10.69 -23.35
C GLY A 15 9.39 11.93 -23.63
N VAL A 16 8.10 11.77 -23.50
CA VAL A 16 7.09 12.82 -23.72
C VAL A 16 6.30 13.00 -22.43
N SER A 17 5.97 14.26 -22.13
CA SER A 17 5.15 14.60 -20.97
C SER A 17 3.75 14.03 -21.09
N VAL A 18 3.28 13.42 -20.02
CA VAL A 18 1.88 13.06 -19.74
C VAL A 18 1.52 13.65 -18.37
N GLY A 19 0.30 14.17 -18.21
CA GLY A 19 -0.07 14.90 -17.01
C GLY A 19 0.42 16.36 -17.01
N CYS A 20 0.77 16.90 -15.82
CA CYS A 20 1.20 18.29 -15.67
C CYS A 20 2.66 18.50 -16.10
N PRO A 21 3.01 19.71 -16.60
CA PRO A 21 4.40 20.10 -16.74
C PRO A 21 5.04 20.44 -15.38
N GLY A 22 6.37 20.51 -15.33
CA GLY A 22 7.15 20.88 -14.15
C GLY A 22 8.23 19.88 -13.79
N THR A 23 8.73 19.95 -12.56
CA THR A 23 9.73 19.03 -12.00
C THR A 23 9.22 18.41 -10.71
N THR A 24 9.38 17.10 -10.57
CA THR A 24 9.07 16.35 -9.35
C THR A 24 10.17 15.37 -9.01
N ILE A 25 10.46 15.22 -7.71
CA ILE A 25 11.45 14.27 -7.18
C ILE A 25 10.74 13.20 -6.34
N GLY A 26 11.19 11.94 -6.42
CA GLY A 26 10.66 10.84 -5.64
C GLY A 26 11.53 9.58 -5.72
N GLU A 27 11.23 8.60 -4.87
CA GLU A 27 11.81 7.26 -4.98
C GLU A 27 11.19 6.54 -6.17
N VAL A 28 11.99 6.19 -7.18
CA VAL A 28 11.52 5.51 -8.39
C VAL A 28 11.35 4.03 -8.11
N VAL A 29 10.11 3.57 -8.23
CA VAL A 29 9.71 2.17 -8.01
C VAL A 29 9.02 1.62 -9.25
N PHE A 30 8.83 0.29 -9.33
CA PHE A 30 8.10 -0.32 -10.44
C PHE A 30 7.01 -1.26 -9.95
N ALA A 31 5.88 -1.25 -10.63
CA ALA A 31 4.75 -2.15 -10.42
C ALA A 31 4.56 -3.06 -11.63
N THR A 32 4.27 -4.34 -11.40
CA THR A 32 4.16 -5.37 -12.45
C THR A 32 2.71 -5.75 -12.77
N GLY A 33 1.72 -5.04 -12.21
CA GLY A 33 0.31 -5.24 -12.50
C GLY A 33 -0.04 -4.90 -13.95
N MET A 34 -0.91 -5.69 -14.57
CA MET A 34 -1.46 -5.41 -15.91
C MET A 34 -2.73 -4.59 -15.85
N VAL A 35 -3.37 -4.53 -14.69
CA VAL A 35 -4.61 -3.82 -14.37
C VAL A 35 -4.45 -3.14 -13.01
N GLY A 36 -5.43 -2.33 -12.60
CA GLY A 36 -5.38 -1.67 -11.30
C GLY A 36 -4.47 -0.44 -11.30
N PHE A 37 -4.35 0.27 -12.42
CA PHE A 37 -3.47 1.44 -12.51
C PHE A 37 -4.08 2.66 -11.79
N GLU A 38 -5.40 2.76 -11.68
CA GLU A 38 -6.09 3.82 -10.92
C GLU A 38 -5.97 3.56 -9.42
N GLU A 39 -6.21 2.33 -9.00
CA GLU A 39 -5.98 1.87 -7.63
C GLU A 39 -4.51 2.10 -7.21
N THR A 40 -3.56 1.82 -8.11
CA THR A 40 -2.14 2.09 -7.87
C THR A 40 -1.86 3.57 -7.66
N LEU A 41 -2.42 4.46 -8.48
CA LEU A 41 -2.21 5.92 -8.38
C LEU A 41 -2.81 6.49 -7.09
N THR A 42 -3.95 5.99 -6.67
CA THR A 42 -4.69 6.48 -5.50
C THR A 42 -4.39 5.73 -4.19
N ASP A 43 -3.51 4.69 -4.22
CA ASP A 43 -3.04 3.98 -3.03
C ASP A 43 -2.08 4.87 -2.22
N PRO A 44 -2.43 5.25 -0.96
CA PRO A 44 -1.56 6.05 -0.11
C PRO A 44 -0.18 5.44 0.14
N SER A 45 -0.02 4.12 0.00
CA SER A 45 1.27 3.43 0.16
C SER A 45 2.33 3.90 -0.86
N TYR A 46 1.93 4.57 -1.94
CA TYR A 46 2.87 5.19 -2.89
C TYR A 46 3.25 6.64 -2.55
N TYR A 47 2.90 7.14 -1.37
CA TYR A 47 3.32 8.47 -0.95
C TYR A 47 4.84 8.67 -1.08
N GLY A 48 5.23 9.75 -1.76
CA GLY A 48 6.63 10.08 -1.99
C GLY A 48 7.32 9.32 -3.13
N GLN A 49 6.64 8.43 -3.85
CA GLN A 49 7.23 7.60 -4.89
C GLN A 49 6.87 8.05 -6.30
N ILE A 50 7.75 7.79 -7.26
CA ILE A 50 7.51 7.88 -8.70
C ILE A 50 7.28 6.46 -9.20
N ILE A 51 6.08 6.17 -9.70
CA ILE A 51 5.67 4.82 -10.05
C ILE A 51 5.96 4.54 -11.52
N THR A 52 6.70 3.47 -11.80
CA THR A 52 6.89 2.93 -13.15
C THR A 52 5.95 1.75 -13.37
N GLN A 53 5.04 1.85 -14.34
CA GLN A 53 4.26 0.70 -14.80
C GLN A 53 5.06 -0.09 -15.82
N THR A 54 5.22 -1.39 -15.56
CA THR A 54 5.98 -2.27 -16.46
C THR A 54 5.13 -2.80 -17.61
N TYR A 55 3.80 -2.82 -17.46
CA TYR A 55 2.90 -3.18 -18.53
C TYR A 55 2.93 -2.12 -19.64
N PRO A 56 3.00 -2.52 -20.92
CA PRO A 56 3.31 -1.58 -22.01
C PRO A 56 2.25 -0.49 -22.24
N LEU A 57 0.96 -0.82 -22.12
CA LEU A 57 -0.15 0.10 -22.39
C LEU A 57 -0.95 0.35 -21.11
N ILE A 58 -0.96 1.58 -20.64
CA ILE A 58 -1.67 2.00 -19.43
C ILE A 58 -2.78 2.99 -19.77
N GLY A 59 -3.93 2.89 -19.07
CA GLY A 59 -5.11 3.73 -19.31
C GLY A 59 -6.07 3.18 -20.35
N ASN A 60 -5.89 1.93 -20.80
CA ASN A 60 -6.68 1.34 -21.87
C ASN A 60 -8.17 1.15 -21.55
N TYR A 61 -8.56 1.05 -20.28
CA TYR A 61 -9.95 1.03 -19.85
C TYR A 61 -10.44 2.34 -19.21
N GLY A 62 -9.61 3.40 -19.27
CA GLY A 62 -9.92 4.72 -18.73
C GLY A 62 -9.80 4.80 -17.21
N MET A 63 -10.12 5.97 -16.69
CA MET A 63 -10.23 6.27 -15.26
C MET A 63 -11.70 6.39 -14.90
N ASN A 64 -12.07 6.06 -13.66
CA ASN A 64 -13.45 6.15 -13.17
C ASN A 64 -13.48 6.43 -11.66
N SER A 65 -14.60 6.96 -11.16
CA SER A 65 -14.75 7.36 -9.76
C SER A 65 -14.96 6.20 -8.77
N GLU A 66 -15.21 4.98 -9.25
CA GLU A 66 -15.52 3.81 -8.39
C GLU A 66 -14.26 3.05 -7.95
N ASP A 67 -13.21 3.04 -8.78
CA ASP A 67 -11.99 2.25 -8.57
C ASP A 67 -10.93 2.97 -7.72
N VAL A 68 -11.18 4.21 -7.29
CA VAL A 68 -10.27 4.98 -6.43
C VAL A 68 -10.14 4.37 -5.03
N GLU A 69 -8.91 4.31 -4.54
CA GLU A 69 -8.58 3.77 -3.22
C GLU A 69 -8.41 4.86 -2.14
N SER A 70 -8.39 6.13 -2.53
CA SER A 70 -8.40 7.28 -1.61
C SER A 70 -8.85 8.56 -2.33
N THR A 71 -8.89 9.68 -1.60
CA THR A 71 -9.43 10.95 -2.09
C THR A 71 -8.55 11.69 -3.09
N LYS A 72 -7.28 11.28 -3.27
CA LYS A 72 -6.31 11.93 -4.17
C LYS A 72 -5.20 10.98 -4.60
N ILE A 73 -4.40 11.38 -5.58
CA ILE A 73 -3.14 10.71 -5.91
C ILE A 73 -2.09 11.07 -4.86
N TRP A 74 -1.38 10.07 -4.36
CA TRP A 74 -0.31 10.22 -3.38
C TRP A 74 1.09 10.06 -3.98
N ALA A 75 1.17 9.45 -5.17
CA ALA A 75 2.42 9.34 -5.92
C ALA A 75 2.93 10.72 -6.34
N ARG A 76 4.26 10.88 -6.39
CA ARG A 76 4.94 12.10 -6.85
C ARG A 76 4.96 12.23 -8.36
N GLY A 77 5.00 11.11 -9.06
CA GLY A 77 5.04 11.08 -10.52
C GLY A 77 4.69 9.71 -11.08
N TYR A 78 4.50 9.67 -12.39
CA TYR A 78 4.06 8.46 -13.08
C TYR A 78 4.83 8.21 -14.36
N ILE A 79 5.28 6.97 -14.57
CA ILE A 79 6.10 6.55 -15.70
C ILE A 79 5.42 5.41 -16.42
N VAL A 80 5.16 5.58 -17.72
CA VAL A 80 4.54 4.55 -18.55
C VAL A 80 5.30 4.38 -19.87
N ARG A 81 5.20 3.21 -20.48
CA ARG A 81 5.71 3.00 -21.84
C ARG A 81 4.84 3.71 -22.86
N GLU A 82 3.52 3.55 -22.73
CA GLU A 82 2.51 4.14 -23.59
C GLU A 82 1.25 4.45 -22.77
N ALA A 83 0.78 5.70 -22.83
CA ALA A 83 -0.49 6.13 -22.28
C ALA A 83 -1.59 6.00 -23.34
N CYS A 84 -2.65 5.28 -23.04
CA CYS A 84 -3.78 5.11 -23.94
C CYS A 84 -4.53 6.43 -24.14
N LYS A 85 -4.62 6.90 -25.39
CA LYS A 85 -5.27 8.17 -25.75
C LYS A 85 -6.77 8.00 -25.97
N THR A 86 -7.23 6.79 -26.25
CA THR A 86 -8.64 6.48 -26.54
C THR A 86 -9.03 5.23 -25.75
N PRO A 87 -9.34 5.39 -24.46
CA PRO A 87 -9.77 4.27 -23.64
C PRO A 87 -11.09 3.67 -24.13
N SER A 88 -11.26 2.38 -23.93
CA SER A 88 -12.45 1.64 -24.34
C SER A 88 -12.99 0.78 -23.21
N ASN A 89 -13.90 1.34 -22.42
CA ASN A 89 -14.64 0.65 -21.37
C ASN A 89 -15.92 1.44 -21.04
N PHE A 90 -17.00 0.74 -20.70
CA PHE A 90 -18.28 1.39 -20.37
C PHE A 90 -18.24 2.23 -19.09
N ARG A 91 -17.28 2.00 -18.19
CA ARG A 91 -17.06 2.79 -16.97
C ARG A 91 -16.04 3.93 -17.15
N SER A 92 -15.45 4.09 -18.34
CA SER A 92 -14.46 5.14 -18.58
C SER A 92 -15.09 6.52 -18.51
N GLU A 93 -14.63 7.35 -17.59
CA GLU A 93 -15.05 8.74 -17.41
C GLU A 93 -14.04 9.71 -18.03
N GLU A 94 -12.75 9.41 -17.92
CA GLU A 94 -11.68 10.25 -18.45
C GLU A 94 -10.43 9.43 -18.84
N THR A 95 -9.49 10.08 -19.55
CA THR A 95 -8.19 9.47 -19.91
C THR A 95 -7.21 9.56 -18.75
N LEU A 96 -6.16 8.74 -18.77
CA LEU A 96 -5.05 8.83 -17.82
C LEU A 96 -4.42 10.23 -17.81
N ASP A 97 -4.16 10.82 -18.98
CA ASP A 97 -3.57 12.16 -19.09
C ASP A 97 -4.44 13.24 -18.44
N ALA A 98 -5.75 13.20 -18.66
CA ALA A 98 -6.70 14.12 -18.03
C ALA A 98 -6.73 13.95 -16.51
N PHE A 99 -6.75 12.71 -16.03
CA PHE A 99 -6.73 12.39 -14.60
C PHE A 99 -5.45 12.87 -13.91
N LEU A 100 -4.28 12.65 -14.52
CA LEU A 100 -3.01 13.14 -13.98
C LEU A 100 -2.98 14.68 -13.94
N LYS A 101 -3.45 15.37 -15.00
CA LYS A 101 -3.54 16.83 -15.05
C LYS A 101 -4.46 17.40 -13.98
N LYS A 102 -5.64 16.82 -13.82
CA LYS A 102 -6.63 17.21 -12.80
C LYS A 102 -6.07 17.12 -11.38
N ASN A 103 -5.20 16.14 -11.13
CA ASN A 103 -4.57 15.89 -9.85
C ASN A 103 -3.17 16.53 -9.68
N GLY A 104 -2.69 17.31 -10.64
CA GLY A 104 -1.40 18.00 -10.57
C GLY A 104 -0.18 17.07 -10.65
N ILE A 105 -0.32 15.89 -11.26
CA ILE A 105 0.74 14.87 -11.31
C ILE A 105 1.56 15.02 -12.60
N ILE A 106 2.88 14.99 -12.43
CA ILE A 106 3.86 15.02 -13.53
C ILE A 106 4.16 13.59 -13.95
N GLY A 107 4.09 13.32 -15.25
CA GLY A 107 4.39 12.00 -15.79
C GLY A 107 5.19 12.03 -17.08
N ILE A 108 5.70 10.86 -17.44
CA ILE A 108 6.49 10.66 -18.66
C ILE A 108 6.06 9.37 -19.35
N GLU A 109 5.84 9.45 -20.67
CA GLU A 109 5.60 8.30 -21.55
C GLU A 109 6.71 8.14 -22.60
N GLY A 110 6.76 6.99 -23.25
CA GLY A 110 7.67 6.73 -24.39
C GLY A 110 9.05 6.26 -24.00
N ILE A 111 9.39 6.15 -22.71
CA ILE A 111 10.69 5.66 -22.27
C ILE A 111 10.77 4.12 -22.31
N ASP A 112 12.00 3.60 -22.28
CA ASP A 112 12.22 2.15 -22.11
C ASP A 112 12.04 1.73 -20.66
N THR A 113 10.77 1.45 -20.28
CA THR A 113 10.40 1.00 -18.93
C THR A 113 11.04 -0.34 -18.56
N ARG A 114 11.31 -1.21 -19.54
CA ARG A 114 12.02 -2.47 -19.29
C ARG A 114 13.48 -2.22 -18.88
N SER A 115 14.17 -1.32 -19.57
CA SER A 115 15.54 -0.92 -19.22
C SER A 115 15.59 -0.25 -17.84
N LEU A 116 14.62 0.63 -17.54
CA LEU A 116 14.47 1.25 -16.21
C LEU A 116 14.27 0.20 -15.14
N THR A 117 13.33 -0.73 -15.32
CA THR A 117 13.04 -1.82 -14.37
C THR A 117 14.27 -2.69 -14.11
N ARG A 118 15.05 -3.02 -15.16
CA ARG A 118 16.30 -3.77 -14.99
C ARG A 118 17.30 -2.99 -14.14
N THR A 119 17.48 -1.70 -14.39
CA THR A 119 18.34 -0.82 -13.59
C THR A 119 17.94 -0.87 -12.11
N LEU A 120 16.65 -0.71 -11.80
CA LEU A 120 16.14 -0.75 -10.42
C LEU A 120 16.29 -2.14 -9.77
N ARG A 121 16.16 -3.21 -10.52
CA ARG A 121 16.38 -4.58 -10.01
C ARG A 121 17.86 -4.86 -9.69
N GLU A 122 18.75 -4.38 -10.54
CA GLU A 122 20.20 -4.61 -10.40
C GLU A 122 20.81 -3.73 -9.31
N SER A 123 20.42 -2.45 -9.24
CA SER A 123 20.99 -1.46 -8.32
C SER A 123 20.17 -1.26 -7.02
N GLY A 124 18.94 -1.73 -6.98
CA GLY A 124 17.95 -1.39 -5.97
C GLY A 124 17.08 -0.20 -6.41
N VAL A 125 15.98 0.06 -5.70
CA VAL A 125 15.21 1.29 -5.90
C VAL A 125 16.09 2.49 -5.61
N MET A 126 15.88 3.56 -6.36
CA MET A 126 16.68 4.78 -6.21
C MET A 126 15.82 6.01 -6.47
N ASN A 127 16.26 7.15 -5.98
CA ASN A 127 15.61 8.41 -6.24
C ASN A 127 15.78 8.83 -7.70
N GLY A 128 14.84 9.62 -8.18
CA GLY A 128 14.89 10.24 -9.50
C GLY A 128 14.02 11.48 -9.58
N ALA A 129 14.14 12.20 -10.66
CA ALA A 129 13.29 13.34 -10.98
C ALA A 129 12.70 13.18 -12.38
N ILE A 130 11.42 13.54 -12.53
CA ILE A 130 10.83 13.80 -13.85
C ILE A 130 10.79 15.30 -14.04
N THR A 131 11.30 15.79 -15.17
CA THR A 131 11.31 17.23 -15.52
C THR A 131 10.88 17.46 -16.96
N THR A 132 10.16 18.57 -17.18
CA THR A 132 9.82 19.12 -18.50
C THR A 132 10.42 20.50 -18.70
N GLU A 133 11.23 21.00 -17.75
CA GLU A 133 11.68 22.38 -17.70
C GLU A 133 13.00 22.61 -18.44
N PHE A 134 13.82 21.57 -18.60
CA PHE A 134 15.09 21.65 -19.30
C PHE A 134 15.46 20.32 -19.97
N ASP A 135 16.36 20.39 -20.97
CA ASP A 135 17.00 19.22 -21.58
C ASP A 135 18.33 18.92 -20.86
N PRO A 136 18.46 17.78 -20.15
CA PRO A 136 19.66 17.46 -19.38
C PRO A 136 20.97 17.34 -20.20
N ASP A 137 20.89 17.18 -21.52
CA ASP A 137 22.06 17.10 -22.38
C ASP A 137 22.40 18.44 -23.01
N ALA A 138 21.39 19.29 -23.22
CA ALA A 138 21.59 20.66 -23.70
C ALA A 138 21.98 21.64 -22.56
N GLU A 139 21.51 21.33 -21.34
CA GLU A 139 21.69 22.16 -20.15
C GLU A 139 22.28 21.29 -18.99
N PRO A 140 23.53 20.83 -19.12
CA PRO A 140 24.16 19.94 -18.15
C PRO A 140 24.35 20.58 -16.76
N GLU A 141 24.41 21.89 -16.65
CA GLU A 141 24.45 22.66 -15.41
C GLU A 141 23.15 22.49 -14.58
N ASN A 142 21.99 22.51 -15.23
CA ASN A 142 20.68 22.28 -14.55
C ASN A 142 20.58 20.84 -14.03
N LYS A 143 21.04 19.86 -14.82
CA LYS A 143 21.16 18.46 -14.36
C LYS A 143 22.11 18.36 -13.16
N ALA A 144 23.27 19.00 -13.22
CA ALA A 144 24.26 18.97 -12.14
C ALA A 144 23.72 19.61 -10.85
N ALA A 145 22.90 20.65 -10.96
CA ALA A 145 22.23 21.31 -9.83
C ALA A 145 21.14 20.40 -9.21
N LEU A 146 20.41 19.65 -10.04
CA LEU A 146 19.30 18.79 -9.56
C LEU A 146 19.77 17.47 -8.93
N LEU A 147 20.91 16.92 -9.33
CA LEU A 147 21.39 15.63 -8.83
C LEU A 147 21.58 15.56 -7.30
N PRO A 148 22.11 16.58 -6.60
CA PRO A 148 22.19 16.60 -5.14
C PRO A 148 20.82 16.55 -4.45
N GLU A 149 19.81 17.23 -5.02
CA GLU A 149 18.44 17.23 -4.49
C GLU A 149 17.81 15.84 -4.65
N ILE A 150 18.00 15.20 -5.82
CA ILE A 150 17.58 13.81 -6.04
C ILE A 150 18.25 12.88 -5.04
N ALA A 151 19.55 13.00 -4.81
CA ALA A 151 20.29 12.15 -3.90
C ALA A 151 19.85 12.31 -2.43
N ALA A 152 19.51 13.54 -2.03
CA ALA A 152 19.09 13.86 -0.65
C ALA A 152 17.62 13.54 -0.38
N TYR A 153 16.81 13.25 -1.41
CA TYR A 153 15.39 13.01 -1.21
C TYR A 153 15.14 11.79 -0.31
N ALA A 154 14.25 11.96 0.66
CA ALA A 154 13.78 10.90 1.55
C ALA A 154 12.27 11.03 1.78
N VAL A 155 11.60 9.91 1.93
CA VAL A 155 10.20 9.85 2.37
C VAL A 155 10.19 9.87 3.89
N VAL A 156 9.70 10.96 4.48
CA VAL A 156 9.64 11.15 5.94
C VAL A 156 8.22 11.46 6.38
N ASP A 157 7.90 11.18 7.66
CA ASP A 157 6.57 11.43 8.26
C ASP A 157 5.40 10.94 7.40
N ALA A 158 5.60 9.81 6.71
CA ALA A 158 4.67 9.34 5.70
C ALA A 158 3.27 9.06 6.27
N VAL A 159 3.17 8.29 7.35
CA VAL A 159 1.89 7.96 8.00
C VAL A 159 1.19 9.23 8.52
N LYS A 160 1.91 10.14 9.17
CA LYS A 160 1.34 11.41 9.66
C LYS A 160 0.77 12.27 8.54
N THR A 161 1.33 12.14 7.33
CA THR A 161 0.88 12.92 6.16
C THR A 161 -0.38 12.34 5.52
N VAL A 162 -0.50 11.00 5.48
CA VAL A 162 -1.59 10.32 4.76
C VAL A 162 -2.78 9.97 5.64
N THR A 163 -2.61 9.86 6.95
CA THR A 163 -3.68 9.52 7.89
C THR A 163 -4.81 10.56 7.90
N CYS A 164 -6.02 10.14 8.19
CA CYS A 164 -7.16 11.03 8.38
C CYS A 164 -6.92 11.96 9.59
N ARG A 165 -7.54 13.13 9.55
CA ARG A 165 -7.43 14.12 10.63
C ARG A 165 -8.47 13.92 11.72
N GLU A 166 -9.63 13.38 11.37
CA GLU A 166 -10.78 13.19 12.23
C GLU A 166 -11.35 11.79 12.02
N ALA A 167 -11.98 11.27 13.05
CA ALA A 167 -12.65 9.97 12.97
C ALA A 167 -13.87 10.04 12.04
N VAL A 168 -14.02 9.03 11.18
CA VAL A 168 -15.17 8.89 10.27
C VAL A 168 -15.76 7.51 10.43
N THR A 169 -17.09 7.45 10.58
CA THR A 169 -17.81 6.16 10.71
C THR A 169 -18.56 5.82 9.44
N TYR A 170 -18.40 4.59 8.99
CA TYR A 170 -19.07 3.99 7.85
C TYR A 170 -20.02 2.89 8.33
N GLU A 171 -21.29 2.99 7.93
CA GLU A 171 -22.28 1.98 8.24
C GLU A 171 -22.16 0.76 7.31
N PRO A 172 -22.60 -0.44 7.74
CA PRO A 172 -22.57 -1.63 6.90
C PRO A 172 -23.41 -1.46 5.62
N THR A 173 -22.96 -2.06 4.53
CA THR A 173 -23.68 -2.10 3.24
C THR A 173 -24.49 -3.38 3.05
N ALA A 174 -24.32 -4.37 3.93
CA ALA A 174 -25.05 -5.62 3.97
C ALA A 174 -25.31 -6.02 5.42
N ALA A 175 -26.34 -6.82 5.68
CA ALA A 175 -26.55 -7.46 6.98
C ALA A 175 -25.46 -8.50 7.24
N GLY A 176 -24.99 -8.56 8.48
CA GLY A 176 -24.08 -9.63 8.90
C GLY A 176 -24.79 -10.98 9.03
N ALA A 177 -24.08 -12.06 8.76
CA ALA A 177 -24.62 -13.41 8.87
C ALA A 177 -24.96 -13.83 10.34
N TRP A 178 -24.63 -12.98 11.31
CA TRP A 178 -24.74 -13.23 12.75
C TRP A 178 -25.90 -12.49 13.46
N GLY A 179 -26.69 -11.71 12.72
CA GLY A 179 -27.85 -10.98 13.29
C GLY A 179 -27.88 -9.50 12.89
N ASP A 180 -28.86 -8.79 13.48
CA ASP A 180 -29.17 -7.41 13.08
C ASP A 180 -28.21 -6.34 13.66
N THR A 181 -27.46 -6.68 14.73
CA THR A 181 -26.52 -5.73 15.35
C THR A 181 -25.16 -5.80 14.64
N PRO A 182 -24.70 -4.72 13.99
CA PRO A 182 -23.39 -4.70 13.34
C PRO A 182 -22.25 -4.94 14.34
N LEU A 183 -21.21 -5.67 13.92
CA LEU A 183 -19.93 -5.64 14.62
C LEU A 183 -19.27 -4.28 14.40
N HIS A 184 -18.71 -3.70 15.46
CA HIS A 184 -18.02 -2.43 15.40
C HIS A 184 -16.50 -2.66 15.25
N VAL A 185 -15.94 -2.26 14.13
CA VAL A 185 -14.50 -2.31 13.86
C VAL A 185 -13.92 -0.91 13.99
N ALA A 186 -12.94 -0.74 14.86
CA ALA A 186 -12.06 0.42 14.85
C ALA A 186 -10.91 0.16 13.87
N LEU A 187 -10.69 1.07 12.91
CA LEU A 187 -9.66 0.96 11.90
C LEU A 187 -8.66 2.10 12.09
N LEU A 188 -7.40 1.78 12.41
CA LEU A 188 -6.32 2.77 12.39
C LEU A 188 -5.91 3.06 10.94
N ASP A 189 -6.10 4.31 10.54
CA ASP A 189 -5.69 4.82 9.23
C ASP A 189 -4.20 5.14 9.21
N LEU A 190 -3.42 4.21 8.68
CA LEU A 190 -1.99 4.37 8.45
C LEU A 190 -1.69 4.78 6.99
N GLY A 191 -2.72 5.06 6.22
CA GLY A 191 -2.76 5.24 4.78
C GLY A 191 -3.71 4.23 4.13
N CYS A 192 -4.92 4.17 4.67
CA CYS A 192 -5.91 3.13 4.36
C CYS A 192 -6.44 3.22 2.93
N LYS A 193 -6.46 2.08 2.24
CA LYS A 193 -7.23 1.93 1.02
C LYS A 193 -8.72 1.78 1.31
N ASN A 194 -9.54 2.49 0.55
CA ASN A 194 -11.01 2.46 0.68
C ASN A 194 -11.56 1.03 0.63
N ASN A 195 -10.94 0.13 -0.13
CA ASN A 195 -11.45 -1.23 -0.27
C ASN A 195 -11.34 -2.06 1.01
N ILE A 196 -10.45 -1.72 1.96
CA ILE A 196 -10.43 -2.34 3.30
C ILE A 196 -11.76 -2.06 4.01
N VAL A 197 -12.20 -0.80 4.01
CA VAL A 197 -13.48 -0.39 4.60
C VAL A 197 -14.64 -1.08 3.89
N ARG A 198 -14.65 -1.08 2.53
CA ARG A 198 -15.67 -1.75 1.72
C ARG A 198 -15.78 -3.26 2.02
N CYS A 199 -14.65 -3.94 2.20
CA CYS A 199 -14.62 -5.37 2.54
C CYS A 199 -15.27 -5.67 3.91
N LEU A 200 -15.07 -4.80 4.90
CA LEU A 200 -15.69 -4.90 6.22
C LEU A 200 -17.19 -4.56 6.17
N GLN A 201 -17.56 -3.47 5.47
CA GLN A 201 -18.97 -3.07 5.31
C GLN A 201 -19.82 -4.15 4.63
N LYS A 202 -19.29 -4.80 3.58
CA LYS A 202 -19.94 -5.93 2.89
C LYS A 202 -20.19 -7.13 3.81
N ARG A 203 -19.41 -7.25 4.90
CA ARG A 203 -19.53 -8.27 5.93
C ARG A 203 -20.36 -7.82 7.14
N GLY A 204 -21.17 -6.76 7.00
CA GLY A 204 -22.06 -6.27 8.05
C GLY A 204 -21.34 -5.57 9.20
N CYS A 205 -20.11 -5.08 9.00
CA CYS A 205 -19.40 -4.33 10.02
C CYS A 205 -19.68 -2.83 9.88
N ARG A 206 -19.92 -2.16 11.02
CA ARG A 206 -19.74 -0.72 11.16
C ARG A 206 -18.24 -0.46 11.33
N VAL A 207 -17.67 0.46 10.57
CA VAL A 207 -16.24 0.76 10.60
C VAL A 207 -16.03 2.20 11.01
N THR A 208 -15.32 2.43 12.12
CA THR A 208 -14.84 3.76 12.51
C THR A 208 -13.37 3.87 12.16
N VAL A 209 -13.08 4.65 11.14
CA VAL A 209 -11.72 4.99 10.71
C VAL A 209 -11.18 6.07 11.64
N LEU A 210 -10.02 5.82 12.23
CA LEU A 210 -9.37 6.65 13.25
C LEU A 210 -8.00 7.11 12.76
N PRO A 211 -7.52 8.30 13.16
CA PRO A 211 -6.15 8.70 12.92
C PRO A 211 -5.14 7.66 13.40
N GLY A 212 -4.06 7.46 12.64
CA GLY A 212 -3.00 6.49 12.99
C GLY A 212 -2.31 6.77 14.34
N THR A 213 -2.43 7.99 14.86
CA THR A 213 -1.91 8.42 16.17
C THR A 213 -2.85 8.15 17.34
N THR A 214 -4.05 7.58 17.09
CA THR A 214 -5.03 7.25 18.15
C THR A 214 -4.39 6.40 19.24
N THR A 215 -4.66 6.76 20.49
CA THR A 215 -4.14 6.06 21.68
C THR A 215 -4.99 4.84 22.05
N ALA A 216 -4.44 3.95 22.87
CA ALA A 216 -5.18 2.80 23.40
C ALA A 216 -6.38 3.22 24.26
N ALA A 217 -6.29 4.34 24.97
CA ALA A 217 -7.38 4.88 25.77
C ALA A 217 -8.54 5.40 24.91
N GLU A 218 -8.25 6.11 23.81
CA GLU A 218 -9.26 6.58 22.86
C GLU A 218 -9.93 5.39 22.15
N LEU A 219 -9.16 4.37 21.75
CA LEU A 219 -9.71 3.12 21.20
C LEU A 219 -10.65 2.44 22.20
N ALA A 220 -10.23 2.30 23.45
CA ALA A 220 -11.05 1.67 24.49
C ALA A 220 -12.37 2.40 24.75
N ALA A 221 -12.37 3.74 24.66
CA ALA A 221 -13.58 4.55 24.81
C ALA A 221 -14.64 4.28 23.74
N LEU A 222 -14.24 3.82 22.55
CA LEU A 222 -15.16 3.42 21.47
C LEU A 222 -15.76 2.03 21.69
N ASN A 223 -15.17 1.22 22.55
CA ASN A 223 -15.56 -0.16 22.84
C ASN A 223 -15.83 -1.00 21.57
N PRO A 224 -14.86 -1.10 20.64
CA PRO A 224 -15.05 -1.84 19.40
C PRO A 224 -14.96 -3.35 19.61
N ASP A 225 -15.55 -4.12 18.70
CA ASP A 225 -15.48 -5.58 18.67
C ASP A 225 -14.17 -6.10 18.09
N GLY A 226 -13.50 -5.28 17.26
CA GLY A 226 -12.22 -5.61 16.65
C GLY A 226 -11.41 -4.40 16.23
N LEU A 227 -10.10 -4.60 16.07
CA LEU A 227 -9.13 -3.61 15.61
C LEU A 227 -8.58 -4.01 14.24
N MET A 228 -8.67 -3.10 13.28
CA MET A 228 -8.05 -3.22 11.98
C MET A 228 -6.86 -2.26 11.88
N LEU A 229 -5.69 -2.75 11.51
CA LEU A 229 -4.51 -1.94 11.22
C LEU A 229 -4.33 -1.91 9.70
N SER A 230 -4.48 -0.74 9.09
CA SER A 230 -4.48 -0.61 7.64
C SER A 230 -3.09 -0.75 7.03
N ASN A 231 -3.02 -0.77 5.71
CA ASN A 231 -1.83 -0.52 4.93
C ASN A 231 -1.35 0.93 5.08
N GLY A 232 -0.16 1.24 4.55
CA GLY A 232 0.38 2.59 4.54
C GLY A 232 1.79 2.69 3.97
N PRO A 233 2.31 3.91 3.80
CA PRO A 233 3.62 4.22 3.22
C PRO A 233 4.75 4.30 4.26
N GLY A 234 5.98 4.39 3.75
CA GLY A 234 7.17 4.79 4.48
C GLY A 234 7.93 3.67 5.16
N ASP A 235 8.91 4.04 5.98
CA ASP A 235 9.66 3.12 6.82
C ASP A 235 8.85 2.81 8.08
N PRO A 236 8.51 1.52 8.35
CA PRO A 236 7.75 1.19 9.55
C PRO A 236 8.48 1.58 10.85
N ALA A 237 9.81 1.56 10.87
CA ALA A 237 10.61 1.85 12.07
C ALA A 237 10.56 3.34 12.50
N GLU A 238 10.18 4.27 11.62
CA GLU A 238 10.02 5.68 11.95
C GLU A 238 8.79 5.96 12.86
N ASN A 239 7.85 5.03 12.94
CA ASN A 239 6.56 5.20 13.60
C ASN A 239 6.58 4.80 15.09
N VAL A 240 7.58 5.26 15.85
CA VAL A 240 7.86 4.81 17.23
C VAL A 240 6.65 4.96 18.17
N GLU A 241 5.95 6.10 18.11
CA GLU A 241 4.77 6.38 18.93
C GLU A 241 3.60 5.45 18.55
N ILE A 242 3.34 5.27 17.25
CA ILE A 242 2.28 4.39 16.75
C ILE A 242 2.56 2.93 17.15
N ILE A 243 3.80 2.47 17.08
CA ILE A 243 4.22 1.13 17.51
C ILE A 243 3.93 0.92 19.01
N ALA A 244 4.21 1.93 19.86
CA ALA A 244 3.91 1.87 21.28
C ALA A 244 2.40 1.78 21.54
N ASN A 245 1.60 2.62 20.88
CA ASN A 245 0.14 2.60 20.98
C ASN A 245 -0.44 1.23 20.52
N ILE A 246 0.04 0.69 19.40
CA ILE A 246 -0.38 -0.64 18.91
C ILE A 246 -0.08 -1.72 19.95
N ARG A 247 1.11 -1.70 20.59
CA ARG A 247 1.45 -2.67 21.65
C ARG A 247 0.48 -2.63 22.82
N GLU A 248 0.08 -1.43 23.24
CA GLU A 248 -0.91 -1.25 24.31
C GLU A 248 -2.29 -1.76 23.89
N MET A 249 -2.75 -1.42 22.68
CA MET A 249 -4.02 -1.89 22.12
C MET A 249 -4.09 -3.41 22.06
N LEU A 250 -3.04 -4.07 21.55
CA LEU A 250 -2.96 -5.53 21.47
C LEU A 250 -2.99 -6.20 22.83
N SER A 251 -2.47 -5.54 23.88
CA SER A 251 -2.45 -6.05 25.24
C SER A 251 -3.84 -6.15 25.88
N THR A 252 -4.86 -5.51 25.30
CA THR A 252 -6.27 -5.62 25.73
C THR A 252 -6.91 -6.94 25.32
N GLY A 253 -6.30 -7.70 24.39
CA GLY A 253 -6.84 -8.94 23.86
C GLY A 253 -7.90 -8.77 22.77
N ILE A 254 -8.13 -7.53 22.30
CA ILE A 254 -9.07 -7.25 21.21
C ILE A 254 -8.68 -8.04 19.93
N PRO A 255 -9.64 -8.70 19.26
CA PRO A 255 -9.37 -9.32 17.97
C PRO A 255 -8.78 -8.32 16.98
N THR A 256 -7.61 -8.63 16.45
CA THR A 256 -6.86 -7.68 15.59
C THR A 256 -6.46 -8.33 14.28
N PHE A 257 -6.62 -7.58 13.19
CA PHE A 257 -6.11 -7.92 11.87
C PHE A 257 -5.27 -6.76 11.32
N GLY A 258 -4.03 -7.06 10.88
CA GLY A 258 -3.11 -6.07 10.30
C GLY A 258 -2.74 -6.39 8.86
N ILE A 259 -2.74 -5.37 7.99
CA ILE A 259 -2.42 -5.47 6.56
C ILE A 259 -1.20 -4.60 6.23
N CYS A 260 -0.22 -5.15 5.53
CA CYS A 260 0.95 -4.48 4.97
C CYS A 260 1.72 -3.67 6.04
N LEU A 261 1.59 -2.36 6.11
CA LEU A 261 2.22 -1.56 7.18
C LEU A 261 1.70 -1.98 8.56
N GLY A 262 0.40 -2.27 8.70
CA GLY A 262 -0.17 -2.78 9.95
C GLY A 262 0.49 -4.10 10.40
N HIS A 263 0.85 -4.99 9.47
CA HIS A 263 1.64 -6.20 9.76
C HIS A 263 3.04 -5.83 10.28
N GLN A 264 3.73 -4.90 9.62
CA GLN A 264 5.10 -4.51 9.98
C GLN A 264 5.14 -3.83 11.36
N LEU A 265 4.20 -2.89 11.63
CA LEU A 265 4.12 -2.21 12.93
C LEU A 265 3.76 -3.17 14.07
N THR A 266 2.89 -4.15 13.81
CA THR A 266 2.56 -5.21 14.78
C THR A 266 3.79 -6.06 15.10
N ALA A 267 4.60 -6.42 14.09
CA ALA A 267 5.84 -7.17 14.29
C ALA A 267 6.87 -6.37 15.11
N LEU A 268 7.02 -5.07 14.83
CA LEU A 268 7.86 -4.18 15.63
C LEU A 268 7.35 -4.04 17.07
N ALA A 269 6.03 -3.93 17.27
CA ALA A 269 5.41 -3.94 18.59
C ALA A 269 5.66 -5.25 19.35
N ALA A 270 5.80 -6.36 18.63
CA ALA A 270 6.16 -7.68 19.17
C ALA A 270 7.66 -7.83 19.50
N GLY A 271 8.50 -6.87 19.11
CA GLY A 271 9.95 -6.89 19.30
C GLY A 271 10.74 -7.46 18.14
N ALA A 272 10.10 -7.79 17.02
CA ALA A 272 10.78 -8.17 15.79
C ALA A 272 11.42 -6.95 15.09
N LYS A 273 12.16 -7.20 14.02
CA LYS A 273 12.81 -6.17 13.19
C LYS A 273 12.24 -6.19 11.77
N THR A 274 12.39 -5.08 11.08
CA THR A 274 12.11 -4.95 9.65
C THR A 274 13.37 -4.63 8.88
N CYS A 275 13.39 -4.95 7.58
CA CYS A 275 14.48 -4.59 6.68
C CYS A 275 13.92 -4.02 5.36
N LYS A 276 14.69 -3.09 4.77
CA LYS A 276 14.37 -2.57 3.43
C LYS A 276 14.77 -3.62 2.39
N LEU A 277 13.82 -3.98 1.52
CA LEU A 277 14.07 -4.86 0.39
C LEU A 277 14.79 -4.11 -0.74
N LYS A 278 15.58 -4.80 -1.54
CA LYS A 278 16.35 -4.20 -2.62
C LYS A 278 15.48 -3.43 -3.62
N TYR A 279 14.32 -3.99 -4.00
CA TYR A 279 13.36 -3.33 -4.90
C TYR A 279 11.89 -3.52 -4.48
N GLY A 280 11.64 -4.24 -3.38
CA GLY A 280 10.30 -4.50 -2.85
C GLY A 280 9.47 -5.46 -3.70
N HIS A 281 8.26 -5.75 -3.21
CA HIS A 281 7.26 -6.52 -3.94
C HIS A 281 6.11 -5.59 -4.35
N ARG A 282 5.90 -5.42 -5.67
CA ARG A 282 4.82 -4.59 -6.21
C ARG A 282 4.21 -5.25 -7.45
N GLY A 283 2.91 -5.57 -7.35
CA GLY A 283 2.15 -6.20 -8.41
C GLY A 283 1.10 -7.16 -7.87
N ALA A 284 0.28 -7.68 -8.76
CA ALA A 284 -0.87 -8.54 -8.45
C ALA A 284 -0.58 -10.04 -8.74
N ASN A 285 0.69 -10.43 -8.78
CA ASN A 285 1.13 -11.76 -9.19
C ASN A 285 2.15 -12.39 -8.23
N GLN A 286 2.11 -12.01 -6.96
CA GLN A 286 3.06 -12.47 -5.95
C GLN A 286 2.56 -13.78 -5.30
N PRO A 287 3.31 -14.89 -5.43
CA PRO A 287 2.92 -16.17 -4.84
C PRO A 287 3.27 -16.21 -3.36
N VAL A 288 2.28 -16.50 -2.52
CA VAL A 288 2.43 -16.60 -1.07
C VAL A 288 1.95 -17.97 -0.59
N THR A 289 2.79 -18.69 0.13
CA THR A 289 2.50 -20.03 0.64
C THR A 289 2.12 -20.00 2.12
N SER A 290 1.02 -20.67 2.46
CA SER A 290 0.63 -20.97 3.83
C SER A 290 1.03 -22.41 4.17
N PRO A 291 1.99 -22.64 5.08
CA PRO A 291 2.36 -23.99 5.53
C PRO A 291 1.19 -24.74 6.18
N ALA A 292 0.39 -24.02 6.99
CA ALA A 292 -0.74 -24.61 7.69
C ALA A 292 -1.86 -25.08 6.74
N LYS A 293 -2.09 -24.34 5.64
CA LYS A 293 -3.09 -24.69 4.61
C LYS A 293 -2.52 -25.57 3.49
N GLN A 294 -1.20 -25.77 3.47
CA GLN A 294 -0.48 -26.49 2.40
C GLN A 294 -0.85 -25.96 0.99
N ARG A 295 -1.00 -24.64 0.88
CA ARG A 295 -1.48 -23.98 -0.33
C ARG A 295 -0.73 -22.69 -0.62
N THR A 296 -0.46 -22.46 -1.92
CA THR A 296 0.04 -21.18 -2.42
C THR A 296 -1.12 -20.38 -3.01
N PHE A 297 -1.19 -19.11 -2.62
CA PHE A 297 -2.14 -18.12 -3.10
C PHE A 297 -1.42 -17.11 -3.99
N ILE A 298 -2.09 -16.58 -4.99
CA ILE A 298 -1.59 -15.41 -5.73
C ILE A 298 -2.14 -14.17 -5.04
N THR A 299 -1.25 -13.21 -4.76
CA THR A 299 -1.57 -12.03 -3.97
C THR A 299 -1.18 -10.74 -4.66
N SER A 300 -1.87 -9.67 -4.30
CA SER A 300 -1.47 -8.30 -4.61
C SER A 300 -0.55 -7.77 -3.52
N GLN A 301 0.55 -7.11 -3.91
CA GLN A 301 1.51 -6.56 -2.96
C GLN A 301 2.00 -5.18 -3.41
N ASN A 302 2.30 -4.34 -2.42
CA ASN A 302 2.95 -3.05 -2.60
C ASN A 302 3.71 -2.66 -1.33
N HIS A 303 4.93 -3.18 -1.17
CA HIS A 303 5.77 -2.85 -0.02
C HIS A 303 7.25 -2.84 -0.36
N GLY A 304 8.01 -1.97 0.31
CA GLY A 304 9.47 -1.86 0.20
C GLY A 304 10.21 -2.43 1.41
N TYR A 305 9.49 -2.79 2.48
CA TYR A 305 10.04 -3.35 3.71
C TYR A 305 9.41 -4.72 4.00
N ALA A 306 10.14 -5.57 4.70
CA ALA A 306 9.66 -6.89 5.15
C ALA A 306 10.02 -7.13 6.61
N VAL A 307 9.21 -7.93 7.29
CA VAL A 307 9.51 -8.42 8.65
C VAL A 307 10.60 -9.49 8.59
N MET A 308 11.60 -9.36 9.43
CA MET A 308 12.64 -10.36 9.62
C MET A 308 12.13 -11.45 10.59
N ALA A 309 11.57 -12.53 10.03
CA ALA A 309 10.88 -13.57 10.81
C ALA A 309 11.77 -14.23 11.88
N ASP A 310 13.08 -14.34 11.63
CA ASP A 310 14.09 -14.87 12.55
C ASP A 310 14.30 -13.99 13.80
N THR A 311 13.84 -12.75 13.78
CA THR A 311 13.89 -11.82 14.92
C THR A 311 12.60 -11.82 15.76
N LEU A 312 11.55 -12.48 15.30
CA LEU A 312 10.29 -12.60 16.05
C LEU A 312 10.46 -13.62 17.18
N PRO A 313 10.21 -13.25 18.46
CA PRO A 313 10.32 -14.22 19.55
C PRO A 313 9.29 -15.35 19.37
N GLU A 314 9.73 -16.61 19.43
CA GLU A 314 8.88 -17.80 19.23
C GLU A 314 7.73 -17.89 20.24
N SER A 315 7.90 -17.32 21.44
CA SER A 315 6.86 -17.25 22.45
C SER A 315 5.74 -16.23 22.15
N VAL A 316 5.98 -15.34 21.16
CA VAL A 316 5.02 -14.27 20.81
C VAL A 316 4.22 -14.61 19.57
N GLY A 317 4.84 -15.23 18.58
CA GLY A 317 4.18 -15.54 17.32
C GLY A 317 5.03 -16.41 16.40
N ARG A 318 4.45 -16.77 15.26
CA ARG A 318 5.13 -17.51 14.20
C ARG A 318 4.75 -16.99 12.83
N MET A 319 5.64 -17.14 11.87
CA MET A 319 5.36 -16.90 10.47
C MET A 319 4.27 -17.86 9.97
N SER A 320 3.17 -17.29 9.47
CA SER A 320 2.01 -18.04 8.94
C SER A 320 1.96 -18.07 7.42
N TYR A 321 2.65 -17.14 6.77
CA TYR A 321 2.77 -17.04 5.32
C TYR A 321 4.20 -16.63 4.93
N PHE A 322 4.70 -17.15 3.81
CA PHE A 322 5.97 -16.73 3.21
C PHE A 322 5.86 -16.58 1.70
N ASN A 323 6.65 -15.68 1.11
CA ASN A 323 6.74 -15.50 -0.34
C ASN A 323 7.44 -16.72 -0.96
N ALA A 324 6.80 -17.34 -1.96
CA ALA A 324 7.34 -18.55 -2.57
C ALA A 324 8.56 -18.30 -3.47
N ASN A 325 8.85 -17.03 -3.84
CA ASN A 325 9.99 -16.67 -4.68
C ASN A 325 11.28 -16.48 -3.87
N ASP A 326 11.20 -15.85 -2.68
CA ASP A 326 12.39 -15.42 -1.93
C ASP A 326 12.34 -15.75 -0.43
N GLY A 327 11.22 -16.33 0.04
CA GLY A 327 11.07 -16.75 1.43
C GLY A 327 10.80 -15.63 2.43
N THR A 328 10.58 -14.40 1.98
CA THR A 328 10.24 -13.28 2.87
C THR A 328 8.98 -13.56 3.68
N CYS A 329 8.90 -13.01 4.90
CA CYS A 329 7.74 -13.13 5.77
C CYS A 329 6.54 -12.38 5.19
N GLU A 330 5.46 -13.11 4.94
CA GLU A 330 4.23 -12.58 4.33
C GLU A 330 3.04 -12.62 5.31
N GLY A 331 3.24 -13.07 6.54
CA GLY A 331 2.22 -13.03 7.58
C GLY A 331 2.69 -13.68 8.87
N VAL A 332 2.06 -13.26 9.97
CA VAL A 332 2.33 -13.74 11.33
C VAL A 332 1.04 -14.03 12.08
N ASP A 333 0.97 -15.19 12.75
CA ASP A 333 0.00 -15.50 13.78
C ASP A 333 0.62 -15.24 15.15
N TYR A 334 -0.03 -14.41 15.99
CA TYR A 334 0.46 -14.06 17.32
C TYR A 334 -0.23 -14.90 18.38
N PHE A 335 0.56 -15.58 19.21
CA PHE A 335 0.04 -16.43 20.30
C PHE A 335 -0.28 -15.63 21.56
N LYS A 336 0.48 -14.55 21.76
CA LYS A 336 0.34 -13.67 22.93
C LYS A 336 -0.92 -12.81 22.86
N TRP A 337 -1.40 -12.52 21.65
CA TRP A 337 -2.51 -11.62 21.38
C TRP A 337 -3.54 -12.31 20.47
N ASN A 338 -4.78 -11.89 20.54
CA ASN A 338 -5.79 -12.34 19.57
C ASN A 338 -5.58 -11.60 18.22
N CYS A 339 -4.44 -11.85 17.58
CA CYS A 339 -3.98 -11.07 16.43
C CYS A 339 -3.40 -11.98 15.33
N PHE A 340 -3.68 -11.63 14.09
CA PHE A 340 -2.97 -12.15 12.93
C PHE A 340 -2.76 -11.02 11.91
N THR A 341 -1.71 -11.15 11.10
CA THR A 341 -1.33 -10.10 10.17
C THR A 341 -0.82 -10.68 8.86
N VAL A 342 -0.98 -9.93 7.77
CA VAL A 342 -0.45 -10.29 6.45
C VAL A 342 0.26 -9.10 5.79
N GLN A 343 1.33 -9.39 5.05
CA GLN A 343 2.09 -8.39 4.31
C GLN A 343 1.42 -8.00 2.99
N PHE A 344 0.72 -8.93 2.37
CA PHE A 344 -0.01 -8.75 1.13
C PHE A 344 -1.38 -8.09 1.36
N HIS A 345 -2.08 -7.76 0.27
CA HIS A 345 -3.35 -7.03 0.26
C HIS A 345 -4.53 -7.95 -0.07
N PRO A 346 -5.23 -8.53 0.94
CA PRO A 346 -6.40 -9.37 0.70
C PRO A 346 -7.63 -8.61 0.21
N GLU A 347 -7.64 -7.28 0.40
CA GLU A 347 -8.67 -6.37 -0.09
C GLU A 347 -8.52 -6.04 -1.57
N ALA A 348 -7.48 -6.51 -2.26
CA ALA A 348 -7.10 -6.08 -3.60
C ALA A 348 -8.31 -5.91 -4.54
N ASN A 349 -8.52 -4.67 -4.98
CA ASN A 349 -9.39 -4.35 -6.10
C ASN A 349 -8.52 -4.36 -7.37
N GLY A 350 -8.84 -4.74 -8.49
CA GLY A 350 -7.93 -4.87 -9.64
C GLY A 350 -6.85 -5.95 -9.51
N GLY A 351 -7.02 -6.94 -8.60
CA GLY A 351 -6.09 -8.04 -8.35
C GLY A 351 -6.79 -9.35 -7.97
N PRO A 352 -6.02 -10.40 -7.64
CA PRO A 352 -6.58 -11.70 -7.23
C PRO A 352 -7.33 -11.59 -5.90
N LYS A 353 -8.46 -12.28 -5.80
CA LYS A 353 -9.33 -12.33 -4.60
C LYS A 353 -9.10 -13.60 -3.76
N ASP A 354 -8.04 -14.34 -4.03
CA ASP A 354 -7.76 -15.64 -3.42
C ASP A 354 -7.66 -15.60 -1.89
N THR A 355 -7.36 -14.44 -1.32
CA THR A 355 -7.12 -14.25 0.13
C THR A 355 -8.18 -13.41 0.82
N GLU A 356 -9.28 -13.04 0.15
CA GLU A 356 -10.36 -12.23 0.73
C GLU A 356 -11.02 -12.90 1.94
N PHE A 357 -10.95 -14.24 2.06
CA PHE A 357 -11.43 -15.01 3.21
C PHE A 357 -10.78 -14.59 4.55
N LEU A 358 -9.66 -13.88 4.53
CA LEU A 358 -9.02 -13.37 5.76
C LEU A 358 -9.89 -12.34 6.49
N PHE A 359 -10.72 -11.61 5.78
CA PHE A 359 -11.74 -10.76 6.40
C PHE A 359 -12.82 -11.59 7.11
N ASP A 360 -13.20 -12.75 6.55
CA ASP A 360 -14.15 -13.67 7.19
C ASP A 360 -13.52 -14.30 8.45
N GLN A 361 -12.24 -14.62 8.41
CA GLN A 361 -11.48 -15.08 9.58
C GLN A 361 -11.44 -14.00 10.67
N PHE A 362 -11.27 -12.73 10.33
CA PHE A 362 -11.30 -11.62 11.29
C PHE A 362 -12.67 -11.47 11.93
N VAL A 363 -13.75 -11.49 11.13
CA VAL A 363 -15.13 -11.48 11.63
C VAL A 363 -15.38 -12.65 12.56
N SER A 364 -14.96 -13.85 12.22
CA SER A 364 -15.11 -15.05 13.06
C SER A 364 -14.40 -14.89 14.40
N ARG A 365 -13.19 -14.29 14.45
CA ARG A 365 -12.49 -14.00 15.72
C ARG A 365 -13.26 -13.01 16.60
N MET A 366 -13.88 -11.97 16.00
CA MET A 366 -14.71 -11.03 16.75
C MET A 366 -15.96 -11.73 17.35
N LEU A 367 -16.65 -12.56 16.56
CA LEU A 367 -17.81 -13.32 17.00
C LEU A 367 -17.47 -14.31 18.13
N ALA A 368 -16.33 -14.98 18.04
CA ALA A 368 -15.85 -15.88 19.08
C ALA A 368 -15.52 -15.11 20.37
N ALA A 369 -14.90 -13.94 20.28
CA ALA A 369 -14.61 -13.09 21.43
C ALA A 369 -15.89 -12.59 22.13
N LYS A 370 -16.99 -12.42 21.39
CA LYS A 370 -18.32 -12.08 21.93
C LYS A 370 -19.10 -13.30 22.44
N GLY A 371 -18.59 -14.53 22.29
CA GLY A 371 -19.30 -15.76 22.66
C GLY A 371 -20.50 -16.11 21.77
N VAL A 372 -20.57 -15.53 20.56
CA VAL A 372 -21.65 -15.81 19.57
C VAL A 372 -21.41 -17.15 18.88
N ILE A 373 -20.14 -17.49 18.63
CA ILE A 373 -19.73 -18.79 18.06
C ILE A 373 -18.64 -19.41 18.93
N ASN A 374 -18.58 -20.74 18.96
CA ASN A 374 -17.46 -21.44 19.61
C ASN A 374 -16.20 -21.32 18.76
N ASN A 375 -15.06 -21.15 19.41
CA ASN A 375 -13.77 -21.26 18.73
C ASN A 375 -13.63 -22.69 18.16
N ALA A 376 -13.66 -22.83 16.84
CA ALA A 376 -13.44 -24.09 16.14
C ALA A 376 -11.94 -24.35 15.94
#